data_0905b1d3f7e3c5d1fd0f57348aa98df3
#
_entry.id   0905b1d3f7e3c5d1fd0f57348aa98df3
#
_cell.length_a   1.000
_cell.length_b   1.000
_cell.length_c   1.000
_cell.angle_alpha   90.00
_cell.angle_beta   90.00
_cell.angle_gamma   90.00
#
_symmetry.space_group_name_H-M   'P 1'
#
loop_
_entity.id
_entity.type
_entity.pdbx_description
1 polymer ?
#
loop_
_entity_poly.entity_id
_entity_poly.type
_entity_poly.pdbx_seq_one_letter_code
_entity_poly.pdbx_strand_id
1 'polypeptide(L)'
;MSQIYKITYFNHSSVYEIYAKEVYQSDMYGFIVVEDLVFGENSSVVVDPSEEKLKTEFANVKRFFVPAHNIVRIDEVDKEGVSKITAVEGNVKQFPAGNFTIPPSNT
;
A
#
# COMPACT_ATOMS: atom_id res chain seq x y z
N MET A 1 19.19 10.18 -11.94
CA MET A 1 17.78 10.47 -11.84
C MET A 1 17.12 9.57 -10.84
N SER A 2 16.38 10.16 -9.99
CA SER A 2 15.64 9.36 -9.03
C SER A 2 14.39 8.82 -9.64
N GLN A 3 14.07 7.62 -9.26
CA GLN A 3 12.81 7.01 -9.64
C GLN A 3 11.96 6.93 -8.41
N ILE A 4 10.68 7.09 -8.58
CA ILE A 4 9.72 6.99 -7.49
C ILE A 4 8.63 6.05 -7.93
N TYR A 5 8.27 5.16 -7.03
CA TYR A 5 7.22 4.18 -7.31
C TYR A 5 6.05 4.41 -6.37
N LYS A 6 4.86 4.30 -6.93
CA LYS A 6 3.65 4.33 -6.14
C LYS A 6 3.18 2.90 -5.98
N ILE A 7 3.06 2.44 -4.76
CA ILE A 7 2.65 1.08 -4.48
C ILE A 7 1.27 1.13 -3.84
N THR A 8 0.36 0.36 -4.41
CA THR A 8 -0.98 0.21 -3.88
C THR A 8 -1.14 -1.23 -3.43
N TYR A 9 -1.46 -1.44 -2.16
CA TYR A 9 -1.57 -2.80 -1.65
C TYR A 9 -2.60 -2.86 -0.52
N PHE A 10 -3.06 -4.08 -0.27
CA PHE A 10 -3.99 -4.34 0.82
C PHE A 10 -3.21 -4.63 2.09
N ASN A 11 -3.66 -4.05 3.19
CA ASN A 11 -3.09 -4.34 4.49
C ASN A 11 -4.24 -4.38 5.47
N HIS A 12 -4.59 -5.59 5.92
CA HIS A 12 -5.77 -5.79 6.73
C HIS A 12 -6.98 -5.34 5.94
N SER A 13 -7.83 -4.52 6.48
CA SER A 13 -9.00 -4.09 5.74
C SER A 13 -8.81 -2.69 5.17
N SER A 14 -7.59 -2.36 4.82
CA SER A 14 -7.30 -1.05 4.27
C SER A 14 -6.50 -1.18 2.99
N VAL A 15 -6.62 -0.17 2.15
CA VAL A 15 -5.80 -0.06 0.97
C VAL A 15 -4.79 1.04 1.23
N TYR A 16 -3.53 0.68 1.10
CA TYR A 16 -2.44 1.63 1.29
C TYR A 16 -1.93 2.09 -0.06
N GLU A 17 -1.70 3.39 -0.18
CA GLU A 17 -1.06 3.97 -1.36
C GLU A 17 0.12 4.75 -0.87
N ILE A 18 1.32 4.27 -1.14
CA ILE A 18 2.53 4.89 -0.63
C ILE A 18 3.52 5.09 -1.76
N TYR A 19 4.53 5.90 -1.49
CA TYR A 19 5.56 6.20 -2.47
C TYR A 19 6.92 5.82 -1.90
N ALA A 20 7.76 5.26 -2.74
CA ALA A 20 9.09 4.81 -2.31
C ALA A 20 10.07 4.90 -3.47
N LYS A 21 11.34 5.00 -3.12
CA LYS A 21 12.39 5.06 -4.14
C LYS A 21 12.83 3.69 -4.59
N GLU A 22 12.62 2.67 -3.76
CA GLU A 22 13.09 1.33 -4.08
C GLU A 22 11.96 0.34 -3.90
N VAL A 23 11.67 -0.37 -4.96
CA VAL A 23 10.69 -1.46 -4.92
C VAL A 23 11.26 -2.57 -5.77
N TYR A 24 11.42 -3.74 -5.18
CA TYR A 24 12.00 -4.85 -5.94
C TYR A 24 11.58 -6.17 -5.33
N GLN A 25 11.85 -7.22 -6.06
CA GLN A 25 11.47 -8.57 -5.65
C GLN A 25 12.41 -9.03 -4.55
N SER A 26 11.84 -9.60 -3.52
CA SER A 26 12.61 -10.04 -2.36
C SER A 26 13.28 -11.38 -2.63
N ASP A 27 14.36 -11.63 -1.90
CA ASP A 27 14.93 -12.97 -1.87
C ASP A 27 13.99 -13.94 -1.22
N MET A 28 13.11 -13.44 -0.37
CA MET A 28 12.06 -14.28 0.17
C MET A 28 10.98 -14.44 -0.88
N TYR A 29 10.74 -15.67 -1.27
CA TYR A 29 9.80 -15.96 -2.34
C TYR A 29 8.42 -15.38 -2.01
N GLY A 30 7.84 -14.72 -2.99
CA GLY A 30 6.47 -14.22 -2.85
C GLY A 30 6.34 -12.89 -2.16
N PHE A 31 7.45 -12.20 -1.90
CA PHE A 31 7.39 -10.90 -1.26
C PHE A 31 8.03 -9.83 -2.14
N ILE A 32 7.50 -8.63 -2.00
CA ILE A 32 8.07 -7.45 -2.65
C ILE A 32 8.65 -6.57 -1.55
N VAL A 33 9.87 -6.08 -1.78
CA VAL A 33 10.54 -5.20 -0.83
C VAL A 33 10.25 -3.76 -1.18
N VAL A 34 9.94 -2.97 -0.17
CA VAL A 34 9.74 -1.54 -0.32
C VAL A 34 10.71 -0.83 0.61
N GLU A 35 11.53 0.06 0.06
CA GLU A 35 12.52 0.80 0.82
C GLU A 35 12.47 2.26 0.48
N ASP A 36 12.96 3.07 1.39
CA ASP A 36 13.11 4.51 1.17
C ASP A 36 11.78 5.17 0.85
N LEU A 37 10.87 5.09 1.81
CA LEU A 37 9.59 5.75 1.65
C LEU A 37 9.77 7.24 1.46
N VAL A 38 8.95 7.80 0.60
CA VAL A 38 8.99 9.22 0.30
C VAL A 38 7.67 9.83 0.72
N PHE A 39 7.76 10.84 1.58
CA PHE A 39 6.58 11.58 1.97
C PHE A 39 6.76 13.00 1.45
N GLY A 40 5.70 13.56 0.88
CA GLY A 40 5.80 14.87 0.30
C GLY A 40 6.13 15.92 1.32
N GLU A 41 6.86 16.90 0.88
CA GLU A 41 7.11 18.08 1.68
C GLU A 41 5.83 18.85 1.71
N ASN A 42 5.28 18.91 2.85
CA ASN A 42 3.99 19.49 2.92
C ASN A 42 4.07 20.91 3.38
N SER A 43 4.12 21.81 2.44
CA SER A 43 4.09 23.21 2.81
C SER A 43 2.67 23.70 2.94
N SER A 44 1.74 22.84 2.73
CA SER A 44 0.34 23.19 2.80
C SER A 44 -0.08 23.28 4.26
N VAL A 45 -1.09 24.08 4.51
CA VAL A 45 -1.61 24.19 5.85
C VAL A 45 -2.46 22.97 6.22
N VAL A 46 -2.82 22.20 5.23
CA VAL A 46 -3.66 21.04 5.48
C VAL A 46 -2.78 19.84 5.68
N VAL A 47 -2.95 19.18 6.82
CA VAL A 47 -2.21 17.98 7.14
C VAL A 47 -3.11 16.81 6.81
N ASP A 48 -2.59 15.86 6.03
CA ASP A 48 -3.35 14.68 5.69
C ASP A 48 -3.17 13.66 6.79
N PRO A 49 -4.26 13.28 7.46
CA PRO A 49 -4.14 12.32 8.58
C PRO A 49 -3.55 10.98 8.17
N SER A 50 -3.86 10.54 6.96
CA SER A 50 -3.30 9.26 6.49
C SER A 50 -1.81 9.33 6.38
N GLU A 51 -1.29 10.41 5.82
CA GLU A 51 0.14 10.52 5.62
C GLU A 51 0.87 10.61 6.95
N GLU A 52 0.29 11.33 7.92
CA GLU A 52 0.90 11.43 9.23
C GLU A 52 0.91 10.07 9.92
N LYS A 53 -0.16 9.32 9.77
CA LYS A 53 -0.23 7.99 10.35
C LYS A 53 0.82 7.08 9.73
N LEU A 54 1.00 7.18 8.43
CA LEU A 54 1.99 6.36 7.75
C LEU A 54 3.41 6.74 8.16
N LYS A 55 3.67 8.01 8.33
CA LYS A 55 4.98 8.45 8.81
C LYS A 55 5.28 7.84 10.17
N THR A 56 4.29 7.80 11.02
CA THR A 56 4.45 7.21 12.35
C THR A 56 4.64 5.71 12.26
N GLU A 57 3.85 5.07 11.46
CA GLU A 57 3.89 3.61 11.34
C GLU A 57 5.25 3.13 10.85
N PHE A 58 5.85 3.86 9.92
CA PHE A 58 7.10 3.43 9.31
C PHE A 58 8.31 4.20 9.81
N ALA A 59 8.18 4.93 10.92
CA ALA A 59 9.25 5.80 11.40
C ALA A 59 10.54 5.06 11.65
N ASN A 60 10.45 3.85 12.17
CA ASN A 60 11.65 3.07 12.49
C ASN A 60 11.81 1.86 11.60
N VAL A 61 11.16 1.88 10.46
CA VAL A 61 11.21 0.76 9.55
C VAL A 61 12.14 1.09 8.41
N LYS A 62 13.19 0.31 8.26
CA LYS A 62 14.15 0.53 7.19
C LYS A 62 13.59 0.06 5.86
N ARG A 63 12.98 -1.07 5.86
CA ARG A 63 12.32 -1.62 4.69
C ARG A 63 11.25 -2.56 5.17
N PHE A 64 10.27 -2.79 4.33
CA PHE A 64 9.26 -3.76 4.69
C PHE A 64 8.92 -4.61 3.48
N PHE A 65 8.26 -5.70 3.77
CA PHE A 65 7.99 -6.73 2.78
C PHE A 65 6.49 -6.89 2.66
N VAL A 66 6.01 -6.85 1.42
CA VAL A 66 4.59 -6.98 1.15
C VAL A 66 4.38 -8.27 0.38
N PRO A 67 3.49 -9.15 0.85
CA PRO A 67 3.19 -10.34 0.07
C PRO A 67 2.75 -9.94 -1.33
N ALA A 68 3.32 -10.56 -2.32
CA ALA A 68 3.04 -10.16 -3.69
C ALA A 68 1.56 -10.18 -4.02
N HIS A 69 0.83 -11.13 -3.43
CA HIS A 69 -0.60 -11.23 -3.73
C HIS A 69 -1.43 -10.12 -3.10
N ASN A 70 -0.83 -9.33 -2.22
CA ASN A 70 -1.53 -8.17 -1.66
C ASN A 70 -1.32 -6.92 -2.50
N ILE A 71 -0.40 -6.96 -3.43
CA ILE A 71 -0.13 -5.82 -4.29
C ILE A 71 -1.27 -5.68 -5.29
N VAL A 72 -1.82 -4.47 -5.39
CA VAL A 72 -2.82 -4.17 -6.40
C VAL A 72 -2.12 -3.72 -7.67
N ARG A 73 -1.19 -2.77 -7.51
CA ARG A 73 -0.40 -2.31 -8.64
C ARG A 73 0.77 -1.49 -8.16
N ILE A 74 1.77 -1.40 -9.00
CA ILE A 74 2.95 -0.59 -8.74
C ILE A 74 3.13 0.29 -9.96
N ASP A 75 3.22 1.60 -9.73
CA ASP A 75 3.42 2.56 -10.82
C ASP A 75 4.74 3.26 -10.63
N GLU A 76 5.45 3.46 -11.71
CA GLU A 76 6.61 4.34 -11.68
C GLU A 76 6.09 5.73 -12.02
N VAL A 77 6.35 6.70 -11.16
CA VAL A 77 5.78 8.03 -11.30
C VAL A 77 6.88 9.07 -11.30
N ASP A 78 6.55 10.25 -11.77
CA ASP A 78 7.53 11.33 -11.88
C ASP A 78 7.84 11.95 -10.54
N LYS A 79 6.86 12.01 -9.67
CA LYS A 79 7.06 12.57 -8.35
C LYS A 79 6.03 12.02 -7.40
N GLU A 80 6.33 12.17 -6.12
CA GLU A 80 5.45 11.62 -5.11
C GLU A 80 4.17 12.43 -4.98
N GLY A 81 3.12 11.75 -4.61
CA GLY A 81 1.87 12.39 -4.23
C GLY A 81 1.67 12.22 -2.75
N VAL A 82 0.45 12.37 -2.31
CA VAL A 82 0.10 12.23 -0.91
C VAL A 82 -0.20 10.75 -0.64
N SER A 83 0.48 10.20 0.35
CA SER A 83 0.23 8.81 0.72
C SER A 83 -1.11 8.71 1.43
N LYS A 84 -1.80 7.59 1.23
CA LYS A 84 -3.16 7.43 1.72
C LYS A 84 -3.40 6.06 2.32
N ILE A 85 -4.31 6.02 3.26
CA ILE A 85 -4.85 4.78 3.78
C ILE A 85 -6.36 4.90 3.64
N THR A 86 -6.96 3.98 2.91
CA THR A 86 -8.39 4.00 2.69
C THR A 86 -8.99 2.75 3.27
N ALA A 87 -9.93 2.91 4.18
CA ALA A 87 -10.59 1.77 4.76
C ALA A 87 -11.49 1.12 3.72
N VAL A 88 -11.46 -0.19 3.67
CA VAL A 88 -12.34 -0.93 2.80
C VAL A 88 -13.57 -1.28 3.61
N GLU A 89 -14.67 -0.61 3.30
CA GLU A 89 -15.87 -0.75 4.07
C GLU A 89 -16.59 -2.05 3.80
N GLY A 90 -17.77 -2.13 4.36
CA GLY A 90 -18.55 -3.33 4.24
C GLY A 90 -18.89 -3.76 2.83
N ASN A 91 -18.65 -2.90 1.87
CA ASN A 91 -18.90 -3.28 0.49
C ASN A 91 -18.19 -4.55 0.11
N VAL A 92 -16.99 -4.69 0.61
CA VAL A 92 -16.20 -5.86 0.28
C VAL A 92 -16.87 -7.11 0.78
N LYS A 93 -17.53 -7.00 1.90
CA LYS A 93 -18.20 -8.14 2.46
C LYS A 93 -19.39 -8.58 1.64
N GLN A 94 -19.88 -7.71 0.81
CA GLN A 94 -21.03 -8.03 0.04
C GLN A 94 -20.71 -8.73 -1.23
N PHE A 95 -19.49 -8.93 -1.45
CA PHE A 95 -19.10 -9.75 -2.56
C PHE A 95 -19.61 -11.10 -2.23
N PRO A 96 -20.33 -11.50 -2.92
CA PRO A 96 -20.82 -12.80 -2.58
C PRO A 96 -19.84 -13.89 -2.87
N ALA A 97 -19.56 -13.31 -2.35
CA ALA A 97 -19.19 -13.99 -2.59
C ALA A 97 -19.29 -14.57 -2.73
N GLY A 98 -19.33 -14.10 -2.74
CA GLY A 98 -19.63 -14.67 -3.05
C GLY A 98 -19.70 -14.90 -3.27
N ASN A 99 -19.67 -14.83 -3.42
CA ASN A 99 -19.74 -15.37 -3.86
C ASN A 99 -19.10 -15.90 -4.03
N PHE A 100 -18.74 -16.00 -3.91
CA PHE A 100 -18.21 -16.69 -4.21
C PHE A 100 -18.04 -17.44 -3.61
N THR A 101 -18.28 -17.68 -3.31
CA THR A 101 -18.31 -18.49 -2.98
C THR A 101 -18.23 -19.08 -2.58
N ILE A 102 -18.23 -19.25 -2.41
CA ILE A 102 -18.32 -20.05 -2.30
C ILE A 102 -18.55 -20.51 -1.91
N PRO A 103 -18.71 -20.84 -1.96
CA PRO A 103 -19.09 -21.52 -1.77
C PRO A 103 -19.13 -21.98 -1.24
N PRO A 104 -19.22 -22.24 -1.20
CA PRO A 104 -19.39 -22.90 -0.91
C PRO A 104 -19.28 -23.42 -0.58
N SER A 105 -19.00 -23.41 -0.65
CA SER A 105 -19.01 -24.03 -0.72
C SER A 105 -18.93 -24.39 -0.46
N ASN A 106 -18.83 -24.45 -0.48
CA ASN A 106 -18.81 -24.95 -0.52
C ASN A 106 -18.63 -25.15 -0.10
N THR A 107 -18.45 -24.95 -0.04
CA THR A 107 -18.44 -25.39 0.02
C THR A 107 -18.37 -25.62 0.19
#